data_4b888a54b0188b764f4ae171369185a4
#
_entry.id   4b888a54b0188b764f4ae171369185a4
#
_cell.length_a   1.000
_cell.length_b   1.000
_cell.length_c   1.000
_cell.angle_alpha   90.00
_cell.angle_beta   90.00
_cell.angle_gamma   90.00
#
_symmetry.space_group_name_H-M   'P 1'
#
loop_
_entity.id
_entity.type
_entity.pdbx_description
1 polymer ?
#
loop_
_entity_poly.entity_id
_entity_poly.type
_entity_poly.pdbx_seq_one_letter_code
_entity_poly.pdbx_strand_id
1 'polypeptide(L)'
;MNSIFNNLKYFINRKDVTNEEWEHFYRTRWAHDKEVRSTHGVNCTGSCSWRIFVKKGIVTWEMQQTDYPSTRPGLPNHEPRGCPRGASYSWYLYNSGRVKHPMIRKELLDLWDAALADHHDPVEAWASIMEDEQKRNSYKRVRGLGGFVRLDWQKALEIMAASNIYTIKKFGPDRLVGFTPIPAFSMLSYAAGTRYLSLLGGACLSFYDFYCDLPPSSPQTWGEQTD
;
A
#
# COMPACT_ATOMS: atom_id res chain seq x y z
N MET A 1 17.50 12.02 -15.28
CA MET A 1 16.63 12.86 -14.42
C MET A 1 16.22 14.19 -15.07
N ASN A 2 17.11 14.91 -15.75
CA ASN A 2 16.78 16.22 -16.37
C ASN A 2 15.74 16.18 -17.52
N SER A 3 15.62 15.08 -18.27
CA SER A 3 14.70 15.04 -19.43
C SER A 3 13.21 14.93 -19.05
N ILE A 4 12.90 14.33 -17.90
CA ILE A 4 11.52 14.16 -17.42
C ILE A 4 11.01 15.47 -16.83
N PHE A 5 11.86 16.17 -16.08
CA PHE A 5 11.55 17.49 -15.55
C PHE A 5 11.41 18.55 -16.66
N ASN A 6 12.18 18.41 -17.74
CA ASN A 6 12.03 19.27 -18.90
C ASN A 6 10.70 19.01 -19.62
N ASN A 7 10.29 17.75 -19.78
CA ASN A 7 8.98 17.42 -20.37
C ASN A 7 7.80 17.90 -19.49
N LEU A 8 7.94 17.84 -18.17
CA LEU A 8 6.93 18.40 -17.25
C LEU A 8 6.91 19.93 -17.23
N LYS A 9 8.06 20.59 -17.38
CA LYS A 9 8.12 22.06 -17.55
C LYS A 9 7.44 22.51 -18.83
N TYR A 10 7.52 21.73 -19.91
CA TYR A 10 6.78 21.99 -21.15
C TYR A 10 5.26 22.01 -20.93
N PHE A 11 4.74 21.15 -20.07
CA PHE A 11 3.32 21.11 -19.73
C PHE A 11 2.84 22.31 -18.90
N ILE A 12 3.71 22.86 -18.08
CA ILE A 12 3.37 23.96 -17.17
C ILE A 12 3.46 25.32 -17.88
N ASN A 13 4.38 25.47 -18.84
CA ASN A 13 4.54 26.69 -19.62
C ASN A 13 3.83 26.59 -20.98
N ARG A 14 2.50 26.73 -20.98
CA ARG A 14 1.62 26.67 -22.18
C ARG A 14 1.94 27.65 -23.30
N LYS A 15 2.93 28.54 -23.17
CA LYS A 15 3.19 29.58 -24.13
C LYS A 15 4.01 29.17 -25.36
N ASP A 16 4.69 27.99 -25.28
CA ASP A 16 5.67 27.61 -26.31
C ASP A 16 5.43 26.22 -26.94
N VAL A 17 4.26 25.61 -26.71
CA VAL A 17 3.95 24.28 -27.29
C VAL A 17 3.31 24.45 -28.65
N THR A 18 4.02 24.06 -29.69
CA THR A 18 3.48 23.99 -31.05
C THR A 18 2.51 22.82 -31.20
N ASN A 19 1.62 22.84 -32.18
CA ASN A 19 0.71 21.74 -32.47
C ASN A 19 1.46 20.43 -32.74
N GLU A 20 2.63 20.48 -33.37
CA GLU A 20 3.47 19.32 -33.65
C GLU A 20 4.03 18.67 -32.40
N GLU A 21 4.38 19.44 -31.38
CA GLU A 21 4.86 18.92 -30.09
C GLU A 21 3.76 18.19 -29.32
N TRP A 22 2.52 18.68 -29.36
CA TRP A 22 1.37 17.98 -28.81
C TRP A 22 1.10 16.66 -29.52
N GLU A 23 1.15 16.67 -30.84
CA GLU A 23 0.96 15.50 -31.67
C GLU A 23 2.07 14.46 -31.42
N HIS A 24 3.32 14.90 -31.33
CA HIS A 24 4.46 14.05 -31.00
C HIS A 24 4.32 13.43 -29.62
N PHE A 25 3.93 14.20 -28.61
CA PHE A 25 3.66 13.68 -27.27
C PHE A 25 2.57 12.60 -27.30
N TYR A 26 1.46 12.86 -27.97
CA TYR A 26 0.37 11.91 -28.07
C TYR A 26 0.78 10.63 -28.81
N ARG A 27 1.48 10.75 -29.93
CA ARG A 27 1.97 9.61 -30.72
C ARG A 27 3.04 8.80 -30.00
N THR A 28 3.90 9.41 -29.21
CA THR A 28 4.95 8.74 -28.45
C THR A 28 4.52 8.22 -27.09
N ARG A 29 3.29 8.49 -26.69
CA ARG A 29 2.71 8.04 -25.40
C ARG A 29 2.84 6.54 -25.17
N TRP A 30 2.68 5.77 -26.24
CA TRP A 30 2.73 4.31 -26.20
C TRP A 30 4.13 3.73 -26.43
N ALA A 31 5.10 4.56 -26.75
CA ALA A 31 6.46 4.11 -26.94
C ALA A 31 7.07 3.62 -25.62
N HIS A 32 7.72 2.48 -25.66
CA HIS A 32 8.40 1.87 -24.52
C HIS A 32 9.75 1.29 -24.96
N ASP A 33 10.64 1.11 -24.02
CA ASP A 33 11.93 0.46 -24.21
C ASP A 33 12.03 -0.87 -23.45
N LYS A 34 11.05 -1.12 -22.58
CA LYS A 34 11.00 -2.34 -21.78
C LYS A 34 9.55 -2.72 -21.51
N GLU A 35 9.32 -4.04 -21.57
CA GLU A 35 8.08 -4.67 -21.15
C GLU A 35 8.37 -5.64 -19.99
N VAL A 36 7.57 -5.62 -18.95
CA VAL A 36 7.71 -6.56 -17.83
C VAL A 36 6.35 -7.09 -17.42
N ARG A 37 6.34 -8.35 -16.99
CA ARG A 37 5.16 -8.96 -16.39
C ARG A 37 5.10 -8.59 -14.93
N SER A 38 3.95 -8.13 -14.46
CA SER A 38 3.74 -7.77 -13.07
C SER A 38 2.26 -7.87 -12.70
N THR A 39 1.97 -7.60 -11.43
CA THR A 39 0.62 -7.41 -10.92
C THR A 39 0.56 -6.09 -10.18
N HIS A 40 -0.63 -5.59 -9.87
CA HIS A 40 -0.78 -4.41 -9.03
C HIS A 40 -0.93 -4.79 -7.55
N GLY A 41 -0.57 -3.87 -6.66
CA GLY A 41 -0.55 -4.10 -5.22
C GLY A 41 -1.82 -3.64 -4.50
N VAL A 42 -3.01 -3.87 -5.07
CA VAL A 42 -4.27 -3.62 -4.39
C VAL A 42 -4.84 -4.88 -3.79
N ASN A 43 -5.59 -4.74 -2.72
CA ASN A 43 -6.23 -5.83 -2.02
C ASN A 43 -7.42 -6.36 -2.84
N CYS A 44 -7.17 -7.37 -3.66
CA CYS A 44 -8.09 -7.85 -4.68
C CYS A 44 -7.85 -9.35 -4.94
N THR A 45 -8.90 -10.10 -5.20
CA THR A 45 -8.86 -11.53 -5.54
C THR A 45 -8.70 -11.81 -7.03
N GLY A 46 -8.66 -10.80 -7.88
CA GLY A 46 -8.65 -10.94 -9.34
C GLY A 46 -7.43 -11.66 -9.93
N SER A 47 -6.33 -11.76 -9.20
CA SER A 47 -5.09 -12.46 -9.61
C SER A 47 -4.60 -12.07 -11.01
N CYS A 48 -4.80 -10.82 -11.41
CA CYS A 48 -4.49 -10.36 -12.75
C CYS A 48 -2.98 -10.30 -12.98
N SER A 49 -2.56 -10.71 -14.16
CA SER A 49 -1.21 -10.54 -14.67
C SER A 49 -1.22 -9.48 -15.77
N TRP A 50 -0.34 -8.50 -15.64
CA TRP A 50 -0.30 -7.33 -16.51
C TRP A 50 1.01 -7.26 -17.28
N ARG A 51 0.93 -6.85 -18.53
CA ARG A 51 2.05 -6.39 -19.33
C ARG A 51 2.24 -4.91 -18.98
N ILE A 52 3.37 -4.61 -18.36
CA ILE A 52 3.69 -3.25 -17.91
C ILE A 52 4.71 -2.68 -18.88
N PHE A 53 4.36 -1.57 -19.51
CA PHE A 53 5.21 -0.87 -20.48
C PHE A 53 5.99 0.22 -19.78
N VAL A 54 7.30 0.19 -19.95
CA VAL A 54 8.23 1.10 -19.28
C VAL A 54 9.04 1.85 -20.31
N LYS A 55 9.18 3.15 -20.12
CA LYS A 55 10.06 4.01 -20.92
C LYS A 55 11.00 4.77 -20.01
N LYS A 56 12.30 4.55 -20.17
CA LYS A 56 13.34 5.19 -19.36
C LYS A 56 13.08 5.09 -17.84
N GLY A 57 12.64 3.91 -17.41
CA GLY A 57 12.35 3.63 -16.00
C GLY A 57 10.99 4.12 -15.49
N ILE A 58 10.15 4.69 -16.36
CA ILE A 58 8.80 5.14 -16.02
C ILE A 58 7.78 4.20 -16.64
N VAL A 59 6.84 3.73 -15.82
CA VAL A 59 5.67 3.00 -16.31
C VAL A 59 4.79 3.97 -17.08
N THR A 60 4.55 3.65 -18.35
CA THR A 60 3.75 4.50 -19.23
C THR A 60 2.31 4.04 -19.37
N TRP A 61 2.09 2.73 -19.34
CA TRP A 61 0.77 2.13 -19.35
C TRP A 61 0.83 0.62 -19.08
N GLU A 62 -0.32 -0.01 -18.98
CA GLU A 62 -0.49 -1.43 -18.71
C GLU A 62 -1.57 -2.06 -19.57
N MET A 63 -1.40 -3.34 -19.89
CA MET A 63 -2.38 -4.19 -20.56
C MET A 63 -2.55 -5.51 -19.84
N GLN A 64 -3.75 -6.08 -19.93
CA GLN A 64 -3.98 -7.44 -19.46
C GLN A 64 -3.08 -8.42 -20.25
N GLN A 65 -2.39 -9.28 -19.54
CA GLN A 65 -1.67 -10.39 -20.15
C GLN A 65 -2.67 -11.45 -20.64
N THR A 66 -2.46 -11.95 -21.87
CA THR A 66 -3.37 -12.88 -22.52
C THR A 66 -2.76 -14.24 -22.84
N ASP A 67 -1.48 -14.44 -22.53
CA ASP A 67 -0.69 -15.64 -22.83
C ASP A 67 -0.73 -16.69 -21.69
N TYR A 68 -1.87 -16.82 -21.02
CA TYR A 68 -2.02 -17.84 -19.99
C TYR A 68 -1.94 -19.23 -20.61
N PRO A 69 -1.18 -20.16 -20.00
CA PRO A 69 -1.10 -21.52 -20.50
C PRO A 69 -2.43 -22.23 -20.33
N SER A 70 -2.77 -23.10 -21.28
CA SER A 70 -3.92 -23.98 -21.13
C SER A 70 -3.69 -24.96 -19.98
N THR A 71 -4.65 -25.06 -19.07
CA THR A 71 -4.57 -25.95 -17.90
C THR A 71 -5.02 -27.36 -18.21
N ARG A 72 -5.87 -27.54 -19.23
CA ARG A 72 -6.40 -28.85 -19.64
C ARG A 72 -6.56 -28.93 -21.17
N PRO A 73 -6.04 -29.98 -21.82
CA PRO A 73 -6.30 -30.19 -23.21
C PRO A 73 -7.78 -30.40 -23.50
N GLY A 74 -8.28 -29.77 -24.56
CA GLY A 74 -9.67 -29.93 -25.01
C GLY A 74 -10.73 -29.14 -24.23
N LEU A 75 -10.33 -28.37 -23.19
CA LEU A 75 -11.23 -27.45 -22.53
C LEU A 75 -10.84 -26.00 -22.87
N PRO A 76 -11.83 -25.12 -23.02
CA PRO A 76 -11.54 -23.68 -23.11
C PRO A 76 -10.70 -23.23 -21.93
N ASN A 77 -9.66 -22.46 -22.20
CA ASN A 77 -8.87 -21.87 -21.14
C ASN A 77 -9.66 -20.80 -20.41
N HIS A 78 -9.29 -20.57 -19.14
CA HIS A 78 -9.82 -19.41 -18.42
C HIS A 78 -9.47 -18.14 -19.20
N GLU A 79 -10.47 -17.36 -19.53
CA GLU A 79 -10.29 -16.12 -20.25
C GLU A 79 -9.72 -15.06 -19.30
N PRO A 80 -8.49 -14.56 -19.53
CA PRO A 80 -7.91 -13.57 -18.62
C PRO A 80 -8.70 -12.28 -18.67
N ARG A 81 -9.16 -11.84 -17.50
CA ARG A 81 -9.96 -10.64 -17.35
C ARG A 81 -9.32 -9.71 -16.33
N GLY A 82 -8.92 -8.53 -16.78
CA GLY A 82 -8.57 -7.41 -15.94
C GLY A 82 -9.79 -6.53 -15.67
N CYS A 83 -9.62 -5.57 -14.77
CA CYS A 83 -10.63 -4.57 -14.52
C CYS A 83 -10.10 -3.16 -14.84
N PRO A 84 -10.96 -2.13 -14.95
CA PRO A 84 -10.53 -0.77 -15.21
C PRO A 84 -9.53 -0.21 -14.17
N ARG A 85 -9.59 -0.67 -12.92
CA ARG A 85 -8.62 -0.28 -11.89
C ARG A 85 -7.20 -0.76 -12.24
N GLY A 86 -7.06 -2.02 -12.63
CA GLY A 86 -5.77 -2.56 -13.07
C GLY A 86 -5.27 -1.89 -14.34
N ALA A 87 -6.15 -1.69 -15.32
CA ALA A 87 -5.83 -1.06 -16.59
C ALA A 87 -5.45 0.44 -16.50
N SER A 88 -5.61 1.05 -15.35
CA SER A 88 -5.28 2.46 -15.09
C SER A 88 -4.31 2.64 -13.91
N TYR A 89 -3.63 1.57 -13.50
CA TYR A 89 -2.87 1.59 -12.25
C TYR A 89 -1.62 2.48 -12.30
N SER A 90 -1.05 2.70 -13.49
CA SER A 90 0.03 3.66 -13.71
C SER A 90 -0.34 5.09 -13.28
N TRP A 91 -1.62 5.46 -13.36
CA TRP A 91 -2.11 6.75 -12.87
C TRP A 91 -1.97 6.90 -11.35
N TYR A 92 -2.14 5.80 -10.60
CA TYR A 92 -1.93 5.81 -9.15
C TYR A 92 -0.45 6.01 -8.79
N LEU A 93 0.46 5.46 -9.60
CA LEU A 93 1.90 5.59 -9.36
C LEU A 93 2.38 7.05 -9.42
N TYR A 94 1.79 7.85 -10.31
CA TYR A 94 2.23 9.21 -10.58
C TYR A 94 1.20 10.29 -10.21
N ASN A 95 0.12 9.89 -9.55
CA ASN A 95 -0.90 10.82 -9.09
C ASN A 95 -0.33 11.79 -8.06
N SER A 96 -0.71 13.07 -8.18
CA SER A 96 -0.31 14.11 -7.23
C SER A 96 -0.80 13.88 -5.80
N GLY A 97 -1.92 13.16 -5.64
CA GLY A 97 -2.48 12.77 -4.35
C GLY A 97 -1.80 11.57 -3.69
N ARG A 98 -0.82 10.93 -4.35
CA ARG A 98 -0.10 9.81 -3.77
C ARG A 98 0.65 10.23 -2.51
N VAL A 99 0.44 9.50 -1.41
CA VAL A 99 1.17 9.71 -0.16
C VAL A 99 2.63 9.32 -0.36
N LYS A 100 3.53 10.29 -0.19
CA LYS A 100 4.98 10.13 -0.43
C LYS A 100 5.81 10.04 0.85
N HIS A 101 5.22 10.37 1.97
CA HIS A 101 5.89 10.44 3.26
C HIS A 101 5.00 9.83 4.34
N PRO A 102 5.57 9.31 5.43
CA PRO A 102 4.80 8.95 6.59
C PRO A 102 4.00 10.14 7.09
N MET A 103 2.84 9.87 7.63
CA MET A 103 1.97 10.89 8.20
C MET A 103 1.48 10.43 9.57
N ILE A 104 1.43 11.37 10.50
CA ILE A 104 0.96 11.14 11.85
C ILE A 104 -0.08 12.21 12.21
N ARG A 105 -1.02 11.91 13.10
CA ARG A 105 -1.88 12.95 13.65
C ARG A 105 -1.06 13.90 14.50
N LYS A 106 -1.25 15.19 14.27
CA LYS A 106 -0.50 16.24 15.00
C LYS A 106 -0.60 16.07 16.51
N GLU A 107 -1.78 15.76 17.02
CA GLU A 107 -2.01 15.52 18.46
C GLU A 107 -1.08 14.44 19.02
N LEU A 108 -0.91 13.32 18.33
CA LEU A 108 -0.01 12.26 18.76
C LEU A 108 1.46 12.69 18.64
N LEU A 109 1.80 13.46 17.62
CA LEU A 109 3.17 13.94 17.44
C LEU A 109 3.57 14.91 18.58
N ASP A 110 2.68 15.83 18.94
CA ASP A 110 2.92 16.79 20.02
C ASP A 110 3.09 16.08 21.38
N LEU A 111 2.27 15.05 21.64
CA LEU A 111 2.42 14.21 22.84
C LEU A 111 3.74 13.42 22.82
N TRP A 112 4.12 12.89 21.68
CA TRP A 112 5.36 12.14 21.52
C TRP A 112 6.59 13.01 21.75
N ASP A 113 6.64 14.19 21.13
CA ASP A 113 7.77 15.11 21.24
C ASP A 113 7.95 15.61 22.68
N ALA A 114 6.86 15.92 23.37
CA ALA A 114 6.89 16.27 24.78
C ALA A 114 7.37 15.12 25.67
N ALA A 115 6.80 13.91 25.46
CA ALA A 115 7.18 12.75 26.25
C ALA A 115 8.64 12.33 26.04
N LEU A 116 9.13 12.39 24.81
CA LEU A 116 10.52 12.05 24.50
C LEU A 116 11.52 13.06 25.10
N ALA A 117 11.14 14.33 25.18
CA ALA A 117 11.96 15.35 25.84
C ALA A 117 12.09 15.10 27.36
N ASP A 118 11.04 14.57 27.99
CA ASP A 118 11.02 14.29 29.43
C ASP A 118 11.74 12.98 29.78
N HIS A 119 11.52 11.93 29.01
CA HIS A 119 11.97 10.57 29.35
C HIS A 119 13.28 10.15 28.67
N HIS A 120 13.64 10.74 27.53
CA HIS A 120 14.81 10.41 26.70
C HIS A 120 14.84 8.96 26.13
N ASP A 121 14.08 8.02 26.70
CA ASP A 121 13.89 6.66 26.19
C ASP A 121 12.58 6.57 25.41
N PRO A 122 12.58 6.13 24.15
CA PRO A 122 11.37 6.06 23.33
C PRO A 122 10.28 5.16 23.90
N VAL A 123 10.65 4.05 24.58
CA VAL A 123 9.67 3.11 25.14
C VAL A 123 9.01 3.70 26.39
N GLU A 124 9.78 4.39 27.23
CA GLU A 124 9.27 5.09 28.42
C GLU A 124 8.39 6.29 28.00
N ALA A 125 8.83 7.03 26.98
CA ALA A 125 8.03 8.11 26.41
C ALA A 125 6.66 7.60 25.91
N TRP A 126 6.65 6.47 25.16
CA TRP A 126 5.40 5.86 24.74
C TRP A 126 4.55 5.36 25.90
N ALA A 127 5.18 4.75 26.92
CA ALA A 127 4.50 4.29 28.12
C ALA A 127 3.79 5.44 28.84
N SER A 128 4.46 6.59 29.01
CA SER A 128 3.89 7.78 29.66
C SER A 128 2.65 8.33 28.96
N ILE A 129 2.55 8.17 27.63
CA ILE A 129 1.35 8.54 26.87
C ILE A 129 0.24 7.51 27.06
N MET A 130 0.59 6.20 27.04
CA MET A 130 -0.41 5.12 27.07
C MET A 130 -0.99 4.90 28.47
N GLU A 131 -0.22 5.16 29.50
CA GLU A 131 -0.65 4.97 30.90
C GLU A 131 -1.42 6.15 31.46
N ASP A 132 -1.21 7.33 30.93
CA ASP A 132 -2.02 8.50 31.21
C ASP A 132 -3.32 8.48 30.41
N GLU A 133 -4.44 8.38 31.11
CA GLU A 133 -5.76 8.30 30.47
C GLU A 133 -6.11 9.55 29.65
N GLN A 134 -5.74 10.73 30.12
CA GLN A 134 -6.04 11.99 29.44
C GLN A 134 -5.24 12.09 28.14
N LYS A 135 -3.93 11.85 28.19
CA LYS A 135 -3.06 11.82 26.99
C LYS A 135 -3.52 10.77 25.99
N ARG A 136 -3.75 9.55 26.45
CA ARG A 136 -4.23 8.46 25.60
C ARG A 136 -5.57 8.79 24.93
N ASN A 137 -6.49 9.41 25.64
CA ASN A 137 -7.80 9.76 25.10
C ASN A 137 -7.74 10.98 24.18
N SER A 138 -6.86 11.96 24.40
CA SER A 138 -6.74 13.13 23.54
C SER A 138 -6.46 12.76 22.09
N TYR A 139 -5.43 11.97 21.83
CA TYR A 139 -5.12 11.56 20.46
C TYR A 139 -6.11 10.55 19.85
N LYS A 140 -6.80 9.75 20.67
CA LYS A 140 -7.84 8.84 20.20
C LYS A 140 -9.08 9.55 19.71
N ARG A 141 -9.46 10.65 20.37
CA ARG A 141 -10.65 11.45 20.01
C ARG A 141 -10.53 12.12 18.65
N VAL A 142 -9.32 12.37 18.16
CA VAL A 142 -9.10 12.98 16.83
C VAL A 142 -9.12 11.97 15.69
N ARG A 143 -9.41 10.68 15.94
CA ARG A 143 -9.60 9.70 14.88
C ARG A 143 -10.78 10.07 14.00
N GLY A 144 -10.56 10.03 12.67
CA GLY A 144 -11.58 10.41 11.69
C GLY A 144 -11.68 11.92 11.42
N LEU A 145 -11.05 12.78 12.24
CA LEU A 145 -11.11 14.23 12.09
C LEU A 145 -9.99 14.83 11.23
N GLY A 146 -9.12 13.99 10.65
CA GLY A 146 -7.97 14.45 9.88
C GLY A 146 -6.81 14.90 10.78
N GLY A 147 -6.24 16.09 10.49
CA GLY A 147 -5.14 16.66 11.27
C GLY A 147 -3.80 15.93 11.08
N PHE A 148 -3.59 15.30 9.93
CA PHE A 148 -2.33 14.63 9.63
C PHE A 148 -1.25 15.63 9.24
N VAL A 149 -0.05 15.44 9.79
CA VAL A 149 1.16 16.16 9.47
C VAL A 149 2.22 15.21 8.93
N ARG A 150 3.09 15.72 8.08
CA ARG A 150 4.19 14.97 7.50
C ARG A 150 5.22 14.62 8.56
N LEU A 151 5.74 13.41 8.49
CA LEU A 151 6.79 12.88 9.35
C LEU A 151 7.95 12.37 8.49
N ASP A 152 9.17 12.38 9.00
CA ASP A 152 10.26 11.64 8.41
C ASP A 152 10.19 10.14 8.76
N TRP A 153 10.87 9.31 7.96
CA TRP A 153 10.84 7.86 8.14
C TRP A 153 11.49 7.41 9.46
N GLN A 154 12.56 8.06 9.88
CA GLN A 154 13.28 7.68 11.09
C GLN A 154 12.38 7.83 12.31
N LYS A 155 11.74 8.99 12.44
CA LYS A 155 10.82 9.26 13.55
C LYS A 155 9.57 8.37 13.51
N ALA A 156 9.05 8.08 12.30
CA ALA A 156 7.93 7.15 12.15
C ALA A 156 8.27 5.75 12.64
N LEU A 157 9.44 5.24 12.26
CA LEU A 157 9.92 3.92 12.67
C LEU A 157 10.21 3.87 14.18
N GLU A 158 10.75 4.93 14.75
CA GLU A 158 10.99 5.04 16.20
C GLU A 158 9.69 4.95 17.00
N ILE A 159 8.66 5.71 16.63
CA ILE A 159 7.35 5.67 17.29
C ILE A 159 6.73 4.26 17.15
N MET A 160 6.80 3.65 15.97
CA MET A 160 6.29 2.30 15.75
C MET A 160 7.06 1.27 16.59
N ALA A 161 8.37 1.33 16.63
CA ALA A 161 9.21 0.44 17.42
C ALA A 161 8.92 0.59 18.92
N ALA A 162 8.86 1.81 19.43
CA ALA A 162 8.54 2.11 20.82
C ALA A 162 7.17 1.53 21.22
N SER A 163 6.15 1.72 20.39
CA SER A 163 4.81 1.20 20.65
C SER A 163 4.77 -0.33 20.66
N ASN A 164 5.48 -0.98 19.75
CA ASN A 164 5.54 -2.43 19.70
C ASN A 164 6.30 -3.01 20.88
N ILE A 165 7.46 -2.45 21.23
CA ILE A 165 8.27 -2.88 22.37
C ILE A 165 7.50 -2.73 23.69
N TYR A 166 6.83 -1.59 23.85
CA TYR A 166 5.96 -1.36 25.00
C TYR A 166 4.86 -2.40 25.11
N THR A 167 4.19 -2.70 24.00
CA THR A 167 3.12 -3.70 23.95
C THR A 167 3.65 -5.10 24.31
N ILE A 168 4.78 -5.50 23.75
CA ILE A 168 5.44 -6.78 24.01
C ILE A 168 5.81 -6.90 25.50
N LYS A 169 6.46 -5.87 26.04
CA LYS A 169 6.92 -5.88 27.43
C LYS A 169 5.76 -5.91 28.42
N LYS A 170 4.68 -5.19 28.14
CA LYS A 170 3.56 -5.02 29.08
C LYS A 170 2.50 -6.11 28.97
N PHE A 171 2.21 -6.58 27.77
CA PHE A 171 1.06 -7.44 27.51
C PHE A 171 1.40 -8.76 26.82
N GLY A 172 2.62 -8.92 26.33
CA GLY A 172 3.05 -10.07 25.54
C GLY A 172 3.03 -9.79 24.03
N PRO A 173 3.84 -10.54 23.25
CA PRO A 173 3.98 -10.36 21.81
C PRO A 173 2.70 -10.75 21.03
N ASP A 174 1.88 -11.64 21.55
CA ASP A 174 0.60 -12.08 21.01
C ASP A 174 -0.45 -10.94 20.91
N ARG A 175 -0.17 -9.82 21.54
CA ARG A 175 -1.00 -8.61 21.45
C ARG A 175 -0.67 -7.72 20.24
N LEU A 176 0.39 -8.05 19.51
CA LEU A 176 0.64 -7.49 18.19
C LEU A 176 -0.08 -8.33 17.14
N VAL A 177 -1.08 -7.76 16.51
CA VAL A 177 -1.92 -8.44 15.53
C VAL A 177 -1.86 -7.73 14.18
N GLY A 178 -1.73 -8.47 13.13
CA GLY A 178 -1.80 -7.96 11.78
C GLY A 178 -2.44 -8.95 10.81
N PHE A 179 -2.80 -8.46 9.63
CA PHE A 179 -3.37 -9.25 8.57
C PHE A 179 -2.36 -9.41 7.43
N THR A 180 -2.31 -10.60 6.84
CA THR A 180 -1.63 -10.78 5.57
C THR A 180 -2.43 -10.12 4.46
N PRO A 181 -1.78 -9.52 3.44
CA PRO A 181 -2.48 -9.20 2.22
C PRO A 181 -2.92 -10.47 1.47
N ILE A 182 -3.80 -10.33 0.50
CA ILE A 182 -4.23 -11.44 -0.35
C ILE A 182 -3.02 -12.00 -1.12
N PRO A 183 -2.81 -13.34 -1.17
CA PRO A 183 -1.67 -13.97 -1.84
C PRO A 183 -1.56 -13.74 -3.35
N ALA A 184 -2.61 -13.24 -3.99
CA ALA A 184 -2.60 -12.84 -5.39
C ALA A 184 -1.62 -11.71 -5.72
N PHE A 185 -1.09 -11.08 -4.70
CA PHE A 185 -0.13 -9.98 -4.83
C PHE A 185 1.31 -10.48 -5.00
N SER A 186 2.20 -9.49 -4.99
CA SER A 186 3.63 -9.78 -4.89
C SER A 186 3.93 -10.65 -3.66
N MET A 187 4.69 -11.72 -3.86
CA MET A 187 5.18 -12.57 -2.77
C MET A 187 5.92 -11.77 -1.70
N LEU A 188 6.62 -10.71 -2.11
CA LEU A 188 7.33 -9.84 -1.18
C LEU A 188 6.35 -9.06 -0.28
N SER A 189 5.27 -8.53 -0.84
CA SER A 189 4.23 -7.82 -0.08
C SER A 189 3.51 -8.75 0.89
N TYR A 190 3.25 -9.99 0.47
CA TYR A 190 2.65 -11.01 1.33
C TYR A 190 3.59 -11.42 2.47
N ALA A 191 4.85 -11.69 2.14
CA ALA A 191 5.82 -12.23 3.09
C ALA A 191 6.32 -11.19 4.11
N ALA A 192 6.43 -9.93 3.75
CA ALA A 192 7.06 -8.90 4.60
C ALA A 192 6.32 -8.70 5.93
N GLY A 193 5.00 -8.53 5.90
CA GLY A 193 4.18 -8.35 7.10
C GLY A 193 4.13 -9.61 7.96
N THR A 194 3.95 -10.77 7.33
CA THR A 194 3.95 -12.07 8.00
C THR A 194 5.28 -12.33 8.69
N ARG A 195 6.40 -12.09 8.00
CA ARG A 195 7.74 -12.22 8.57
C ARG A 195 7.95 -11.29 9.76
N TYR A 196 7.52 -10.03 9.63
CA TYR A 196 7.64 -9.06 10.72
C TYR A 196 6.94 -9.53 11.98
N LEU A 197 5.68 -9.92 11.89
CA LEU A 197 4.91 -10.41 13.03
C LEU A 197 5.48 -11.70 13.61
N SER A 198 5.88 -12.65 12.76
CA SER A 198 6.47 -13.91 13.20
C SER A 198 7.78 -13.71 13.96
N LEU A 199 8.63 -12.77 13.52
CA LEU A 199 9.89 -12.47 14.22
C LEU A 199 9.67 -11.79 15.58
N LEU A 200 8.57 -11.05 15.75
CA LEU A 200 8.20 -10.43 17.02
C LEU A 200 7.38 -11.34 17.93
N GLY A 201 6.95 -12.49 17.46
CA GLY A 201 6.02 -13.37 18.18
C GLY A 201 4.57 -12.88 18.18
N GLY A 202 4.22 -11.98 17.25
CA GLY A 202 2.87 -11.46 17.07
C GLY A 202 1.93 -12.44 16.37
N ALA A 203 0.63 -12.17 16.46
CA ALA A 203 -0.41 -12.94 15.78
C ALA A 203 -0.60 -12.42 14.34
N CYS A 204 -0.45 -13.34 13.39
CA CYS A 204 -0.68 -13.03 11.98
C CYS A 204 -1.98 -13.67 11.53
N LEU A 205 -3.01 -12.85 11.30
CA LEU A 205 -4.30 -13.30 10.79
C LEU A 205 -4.26 -13.33 9.27
N SER A 206 -4.89 -14.35 8.70
CA SER A 206 -5.06 -14.43 7.25
C SER A 206 -6.19 -13.50 6.80
N PHE A 207 -5.97 -12.80 5.70
CA PHE A 207 -7.00 -11.99 5.10
C PHE A 207 -8.19 -12.84 4.63
N TYR A 208 -7.94 -14.07 4.22
CA TYR A 208 -8.97 -15.04 3.87
C TYR A 208 -9.83 -15.49 5.05
N ASP A 209 -9.38 -15.32 6.29
CA ASP A 209 -10.17 -15.67 7.47
C ASP A 209 -11.29 -14.67 7.78
N PHE A 210 -11.34 -13.54 7.07
CA PHE A 210 -12.27 -12.44 7.34
C PHE A 210 -13.04 -11.93 6.11
N TYR A 211 -12.79 -12.52 4.96
CA TYR A 211 -13.49 -12.20 3.73
C TYR A 211 -14.61 -13.19 3.45
N CYS A 212 -15.57 -12.77 2.61
CA CYS A 212 -16.76 -13.56 2.25
C CYS A 212 -16.45 -14.85 1.47
N ASP A 213 -15.25 -15.02 0.97
CA ASP A 213 -14.73 -16.26 0.40
C ASP A 213 -14.29 -17.27 1.47
N LEU A 214 -14.68 -17.07 2.73
CA LEU A 214 -14.46 -18.04 3.79
C LEU A 214 -15.53 -19.12 3.79
N PRO A 215 -15.14 -20.35 3.50
CA PRO A 215 -16.06 -21.45 3.32
C PRO A 215 -17.09 -21.66 4.44
N PRO A 216 -16.75 -21.45 5.74
CA PRO A 216 -17.75 -21.67 6.79
C PRO A 216 -18.85 -20.62 6.88
N SER A 217 -18.61 -19.38 6.51
CA SER A 217 -19.58 -18.29 6.70
C SER A 217 -20.64 -18.25 5.62
N SER A 218 -20.31 -18.54 4.37
CA SER A 218 -21.27 -18.57 3.27
C SER A 218 -22.33 -19.64 3.46
N PRO A 219 -22.00 -20.92 3.70
CA PRO A 219 -23.00 -21.94 3.98
C PRO A 219 -23.85 -21.68 5.22
N GLN A 220 -23.27 -21.11 6.27
CA GLN A 220 -23.99 -20.79 7.49
C GLN A 220 -24.98 -19.63 7.32
N THR A 221 -24.66 -18.68 6.47
CA THR A 221 -25.46 -17.47 6.27
C THR A 221 -26.49 -17.66 5.17
N TRP A 222 -26.11 -18.31 4.07
CA TRP A 222 -26.96 -18.43 2.86
C TRP A 222 -27.44 -19.85 2.59
N GLY A 223 -26.91 -20.84 3.28
CA GLY A 223 -27.26 -22.23 3.09
C GLY A 223 -26.50 -22.94 1.98
N GLU A 224 -25.70 -22.21 1.19
CA GLU A 224 -24.93 -22.75 0.07
C GLU A 224 -23.56 -22.04 -0.08
N GLN A 225 -22.62 -22.74 -0.67
CA GLN A 225 -21.35 -22.18 -1.07
C GLN A 225 -21.51 -21.50 -2.43
N THR A 226 -21.26 -20.21 -2.48
CA THR A 226 -21.44 -19.39 -3.70
C THR A 226 -20.13 -18.85 -4.27
N ASP A 227 -19.02 -19.01 -3.56
CA ASP A 227 -17.70 -18.49 -3.93
C ASP A 227 -16.71 -19.62 -4.26
#